data_609bc9bde5b684d4f8cc3d09ab098f28
#
_entry.id   609bc9bde5b684d4f8cc3d09ab098f28
#
_cell.length_a   1.000
_cell.length_b   1.000
_cell.length_c   1.000
_cell.angle_alpha   90.00
_cell.angle_beta   90.00
_cell.angle_gamma   90.00
#
_symmetry.space_group_name_H-M   'P 1'
#
loop_
_entity.id
_entity.type
_entity.pdbx_description
1 polymer ?
#
loop_
_entity_poly.entity_id
_entity_poly.type
_entity_poly.pdbx_seq_one_letter_code
_entity_poly.pdbx_strand_id
1 'polypeptide(L)'
;SDVCSSDLTLIEQCEQGVDYFTIHAGIRRHNVHLAEKRLCGIVSRGGSIMSKWCLVHDRESFLYEHFDDICDILAQYDVAISLGDGLRPGSTHDANDEAQFAELDTMGELVLRAWDKNVQAFIEGPGHVPMHKIKENMERQIEKCHDAPFYTLGPIVTDIAPGYDHITSAIGAAQIGWLGTAMLCYVTPKEHLALPDKEDVRVGVITYKIAAHAADLAKGHPGAQVRDNALSKARYEFRWKDQLDRKSTRLNSSHDSK
;
A
#
# COMPACT_ATOMS: atom_id res chain seq x y z
N SER A 1 -14.46 3.53 -27.18
CA SER A 1 -15.50 4.16 -26.31
C SER A 1 -15.14 4.11 -24.83
N ASP A 2 -14.37 3.11 -24.39
CA ASP A 2 -14.07 2.90 -22.97
C ASP A 2 -13.01 3.90 -22.44
N VAL A 3 -12.04 4.28 -23.27
CA VAL A 3 -11.01 5.28 -22.92
C VAL A 3 -11.64 6.65 -22.68
N CYS A 4 -12.50 7.10 -23.56
CA CYS A 4 -13.14 8.42 -23.49
C CYS A 4 -14.02 8.58 -22.23
N SER A 5 -14.63 7.50 -21.72
CA SER A 5 -15.44 7.54 -20.51
C SER A 5 -14.58 7.53 -19.24
N SER A 6 -13.41 6.87 -19.26
CA SER A 6 -12.45 6.91 -18.14
C SER A 6 -11.80 8.29 -18.00
N ASP A 7 -11.44 8.94 -19.11
CA ASP A 7 -10.85 10.29 -19.10
C ASP A 7 -11.81 11.32 -18.50
N LEU A 8 -13.10 11.28 -18.90
CA LEU A 8 -14.12 12.17 -18.32
C LEU A 8 -14.28 11.95 -16.83
N THR A 9 -14.24 10.70 -16.35
CA THR A 9 -14.33 10.38 -14.93
C THR A 9 -13.12 10.89 -14.16
N LEU A 10 -11.91 10.77 -14.71
CA LEU A 10 -10.69 11.29 -14.09
C LEU A 10 -10.76 12.82 -13.96
N ILE A 11 -11.15 13.52 -15.04
CA ILE A 11 -11.28 14.98 -15.04
C ILE A 11 -12.32 15.43 -14.00
N GLU A 12 -13.50 14.82 -13.99
CA GLU A 12 -14.54 15.14 -13.01
C GLU A 12 -14.06 14.99 -11.57
N GLN A 13 -13.34 13.92 -11.27
CA GLN A 13 -12.81 13.68 -9.92
C GLN A 13 -11.63 14.61 -9.58
N CYS A 14 -10.79 14.95 -10.55
CA CYS A 14 -9.75 15.98 -10.37
C CYS A 14 -10.38 17.33 -10.01
N GLU A 15 -11.46 17.73 -10.70
CA GLU A 15 -12.19 18.96 -10.41
C GLU A 15 -12.86 18.96 -9.02
N GLN A 16 -13.18 17.77 -8.48
CA GLN A 16 -13.66 17.59 -7.11
C GLN A 16 -12.55 17.68 -6.06
N GLY A 17 -11.27 17.73 -6.45
CA GLY A 17 -10.12 17.96 -5.59
C GLY A 17 -9.55 16.70 -4.96
N VAL A 18 -9.47 15.58 -5.69
CA VAL A 18 -8.73 14.40 -5.23
C VAL A 18 -7.22 14.69 -5.25
N ASP A 19 -6.50 14.12 -4.29
CA ASP A 19 -5.04 14.28 -4.18
C ASP A 19 -4.27 13.26 -5.03
N TYR A 20 -4.81 12.06 -5.21
CA TYR A 20 -4.22 11.01 -6.04
C TYR A 20 -5.24 9.97 -6.50
N PHE A 21 -4.90 9.25 -7.56
CA PHE A 21 -5.64 8.07 -8.04
C PHE A 21 -4.84 6.81 -7.92
N THR A 22 -5.49 5.70 -7.52
CA THR A 22 -4.93 4.36 -7.67
C THR A 22 -5.32 3.78 -9.01
N ILE A 23 -4.33 3.47 -9.85
CA ILE A 23 -4.52 2.96 -11.22
C ILE A 23 -3.70 1.69 -11.43
N HIS A 24 -4.37 0.58 -11.80
CA HIS A 24 -3.75 -0.73 -12.01
C HIS A 24 -3.16 -0.86 -13.43
N ALA A 25 -2.32 0.09 -13.83
CA ALA A 25 -1.69 0.10 -15.14
C ALA A 25 -0.55 -0.92 -15.31
N GLY A 26 -0.04 -1.47 -14.19
CA GLY A 26 0.99 -2.51 -14.19
C GLY A 26 0.50 -3.88 -14.68
N ILE A 27 -0.81 -4.09 -14.76
CA ILE A 27 -1.40 -5.31 -15.32
C ILE A 27 -1.21 -5.30 -16.84
N ARG A 28 -0.51 -6.30 -17.32
CA ARG A 28 -0.24 -6.51 -18.76
C ARG A 28 -0.83 -7.84 -19.22
N ARG A 29 -1.25 -7.91 -20.48
CA ARG A 29 -1.76 -9.16 -21.08
C ARG A 29 -0.79 -10.33 -20.85
N HIS A 30 0.50 -10.11 -20.99
CA HIS A 30 1.52 -11.16 -20.84
C HIS A 30 1.75 -11.61 -19.39
N ASN A 31 1.52 -10.77 -18.38
CA ASN A 31 1.77 -11.14 -16.99
C ASN A 31 0.56 -11.75 -16.26
N VAL A 32 -0.64 -11.63 -16.81
CA VAL A 32 -1.86 -12.23 -16.23
C VAL A 32 -1.75 -13.75 -16.07
N HIS A 33 -1.19 -14.44 -17.07
CA HIS A 33 -1.02 -15.89 -17.05
C HIS A 33 -0.08 -16.40 -15.96
N LEU A 34 0.83 -15.57 -15.47
CA LEU A 34 1.75 -15.93 -14.39
C LEU A 34 1.01 -16.21 -13.08
N ALA A 35 -0.19 -15.65 -12.90
CA ALA A 35 -1.01 -15.84 -11.70
C ALA A 35 -1.86 -17.14 -11.74
N GLU A 36 -1.88 -17.89 -12.83
CA GLU A 36 -2.74 -19.10 -12.99
C GLU A 36 -2.42 -20.21 -11.97
N LYS A 37 -1.17 -20.29 -11.53
CA LYS A 37 -0.70 -21.34 -10.60
C LYS A 37 -0.79 -20.94 -9.13
N ARG A 38 -1.28 -19.73 -8.85
CA ARG A 38 -1.40 -19.23 -7.48
C ARG A 38 -2.45 -19.99 -6.69
N LEU A 39 -2.20 -20.12 -5.40
CA LEU A 39 -3.17 -20.67 -4.44
C LEU A 39 -4.43 -19.80 -4.35
N CYS A 40 -4.25 -18.46 -4.32
CA CYS A 40 -5.33 -17.49 -4.18
C CYS A 40 -5.66 -16.74 -5.49
N GLY A 41 -4.99 -17.04 -6.61
CA GLY A 41 -5.23 -16.36 -7.88
C GLY A 41 -4.98 -14.85 -7.81
N ILE A 42 -5.91 -14.04 -8.34
CA ILE A 42 -5.83 -12.57 -8.34
C ILE A 42 -6.87 -12.03 -7.36
N VAL A 43 -6.42 -11.54 -6.22
CA VAL A 43 -7.28 -11.08 -5.10
C VAL A 43 -7.64 -9.59 -5.18
N SER A 44 -6.88 -8.80 -5.93
CA SER A 44 -7.20 -7.40 -6.18
C SER A 44 -8.45 -7.27 -7.04
N ARG A 45 -9.43 -6.46 -6.61
CA ARG A 45 -10.64 -6.21 -7.40
C ARG A 45 -10.33 -5.53 -8.74
N GLY A 46 -9.53 -4.46 -8.72
CA GLY A 46 -9.08 -3.78 -9.94
C GLY A 46 -8.21 -4.68 -10.80
N GLY A 47 -7.29 -5.42 -10.17
CA GLY A 47 -6.44 -6.39 -10.84
C GLY A 47 -7.22 -7.49 -11.56
N SER A 48 -8.22 -8.09 -10.91
CA SER A 48 -9.04 -9.12 -11.52
C SER A 48 -9.92 -8.61 -12.68
N ILE A 49 -10.46 -7.39 -12.58
CA ILE A 49 -11.23 -6.77 -13.64
C ILE A 49 -10.35 -6.51 -14.86
N MET A 50 -9.18 -5.92 -14.69
CA MET A 50 -8.25 -5.64 -15.80
C MET A 50 -7.70 -6.91 -16.42
N SER A 51 -7.35 -7.91 -15.60
CA SER A 51 -6.91 -9.22 -16.08
C SER A 51 -7.98 -9.90 -16.93
N LYS A 52 -9.23 -9.91 -16.45
CA LYS A 52 -10.37 -10.43 -17.22
C LYS A 52 -10.57 -9.66 -18.52
N TRP A 53 -10.46 -8.34 -18.49
CA TRP A 53 -10.60 -7.50 -19.68
C TRP A 53 -9.54 -7.86 -20.73
N CYS A 54 -8.26 -7.97 -20.34
CA CYS A 54 -7.17 -8.36 -21.22
C CYS A 54 -7.40 -9.73 -21.88
N LEU A 55 -7.85 -10.72 -21.08
CA LEU A 55 -8.10 -12.07 -21.58
C LEU A 55 -9.32 -12.16 -22.50
N VAL A 56 -10.43 -11.50 -22.16
CA VAL A 56 -11.67 -11.55 -22.95
C VAL A 56 -11.51 -10.86 -24.30
N HIS A 57 -10.81 -9.73 -24.33
CA HIS A 57 -10.62 -8.95 -25.54
C HIS A 57 -9.36 -9.33 -26.32
N ASP A 58 -8.52 -10.20 -25.76
CA ASP A 58 -7.22 -10.59 -26.30
C ASP A 58 -6.35 -9.37 -26.66
N ARG A 59 -6.36 -8.34 -25.79
CA ARG A 59 -5.70 -7.05 -25.98
C ARG A 59 -4.88 -6.66 -24.77
N GLU A 60 -3.93 -5.76 -24.98
CA GLU A 60 -3.18 -5.12 -23.91
C GLU A 60 -4.11 -4.26 -23.03
N SER A 61 -3.75 -4.08 -21.77
CA SER A 61 -4.47 -3.21 -20.84
C SER A 61 -4.54 -1.78 -21.41
N PHE A 62 -5.74 -1.25 -21.54
CA PHE A 62 -5.94 0.13 -21.99
C PHE A 62 -5.36 1.14 -20.99
N LEU A 63 -5.29 0.82 -19.69
CA LEU A 63 -4.66 1.66 -18.68
C LEU A 63 -3.14 1.78 -18.92
N TYR A 64 -2.51 0.73 -19.43
CA TYR A 64 -1.11 0.76 -19.82
C TYR A 64 -0.91 1.47 -21.17
N GLU A 65 -1.73 1.15 -22.18
CA GLU A 65 -1.62 1.75 -23.52
C GLU A 65 -1.82 3.29 -23.49
N HIS A 66 -2.78 3.76 -22.68
CA HIS A 66 -3.12 5.18 -22.54
C HIS A 66 -2.56 5.82 -21.27
N PHE A 67 -1.50 5.24 -20.69
CA PHE A 67 -0.92 5.74 -19.45
C PHE A 67 -0.42 7.19 -19.56
N ASP A 68 0.16 7.55 -20.70
CA ASP A 68 0.65 8.91 -20.93
C ASP A 68 -0.48 9.93 -21.03
N ASP A 69 -1.62 9.55 -21.63
CA ASP A 69 -2.83 10.39 -21.70
C ASP A 69 -3.40 10.61 -20.27
N ILE A 70 -3.39 9.58 -19.44
CA ILE A 70 -3.76 9.67 -18.02
C ILE A 70 -2.82 10.66 -17.31
N CYS A 71 -1.52 10.53 -17.47
CA CYS A 71 -0.55 11.43 -16.86
C CYS A 71 -0.73 12.88 -17.34
N ASP A 72 -1.04 13.12 -18.61
CA ASP A 72 -1.31 14.46 -19.13
C ASP A 72 -2.53 15.12 -18.46
N ILE A 73 -3.56 14.34 -18.12
CA ILE A 73 -4.70 14.82 -17.32
C ILE A 73 -4.25 15.14 -15.91
N LEU A 74 -3.56 14.22 -15.22
CA LEU A 74 -3.14 14.38 -13.83
C LEU A 74 -2.21 15.60 -13.65
N ALA A 75 -1.31 15.82 -14.59
CA ALA A 75 -0.40 16.97 -14.57
C ALA A 75 -1.13 18.33 -14.61
N GLN A 76 -2.28 18.42 -15.29
CA GLN A 76 -3.06 19.65 -15.38
C GLN A 76 -3.69 20.04 -14.03
N TYR A 77 -3.96 19.08 -13.17
CA TYR A 77 -4.63 19.26 -11.87
C TYR A 77 -3.69 19.09 -10.67
N ASP A 78 -2.38 18.86 -10.92
CA ASP A 78 -1.39 18.56 -9.85
C ASP A 78 -1.80 17.38 -8.97
N VAL A 79 -2.33 16.32 -9.60
CA VAL A 79 -2.79 15.10 -8.93
C VAL A 79 -1.75 14.00 -9.08
N ALA A 80 -1.41 13.32 -7.97
CA ALA A 80 -0.45 12.22 -7.96
C ALA A 80 -1.06 10.91 -8.45
N ILE A 81 -0.21 9.95 -8.83
CA ILE A 81 -0.62 8.59 -9.18
C ILE A 81 -0.08 7.56 -8.18
N SER A 82 -0.97 6.71 -7.68
CA SER A 82 -0.66 5.47 -7.00
C SER A 82 -0.72 4.34 -8.02
N LEU A 83 0.42 3.74 -8.32
CA LEU A 83 0.47 2.57 -9.22
C LEU A 83 0.03 1.33 -8.44
N GLY A 84 -1.19 0.89 -8.70
CA GLY A 84 -1.85 -0.18 -7.94
C GLY A 84 -1.28 -1.55 -8.24
N ASP A 85 -1.09 -2.36 -7.19
CA ASP A 85 -0.58 -3.72 -7.24
C ASP A 85 -1.69 -4.76 -7.50
N GLY A 86 -2.18 -4.82 -8.72
CA GLY A 86 -3.27 -5.71 -9.12
C GLY A 86 -2.92 -7.20 -9.04
N LEU A 87 -1.65 -7.55 -9.14
CA LEU A 87 -1.13 -8.92 -8.99
C LEU A 87 -0.45 -9.15 -7.63
N ARG A 88 -0.80 -8.37 -6.59
CA ARG A 88 -0.33 -8.64 -5.24
C ARG A 88 -0.70 -10.04 -4.77
N PRO A 89 0.15 -10.73 -3.97
CA PRO A 89 -0.17 -12.05 -3.43
C PRO A 89 -1.32 -11.96 -2.41
N GLY A 90 -2.24 -12.92 -2.48
CA GLY A 90 -3.36 -13.09 -1.54
C GLY A 90 -3.10 -14.14 -0.46
N SER A 91 -1.90 -14.73 -0.46
CA SER A 91 -1.43 -15.68 0.56
C SER A 91 0.08 -15.61 0.68
N THR A 92 0.60 -16.02 1.83
CA THR A 92 2.06 -16.12 2.04
C THR A 92 2.72 -17.15 1.13
N HIS A 93 1.95 -18.12 0.62
CA HIS A 93 2.41 -19.11 -0.37
C HIS A 93 2.78 -18.44 -1.70
N ASP A 94 1.98 -17.48 -2.15
CA ASP A 94 2.13 -16.82 -3.45
C ASP A 94 3.11 -15.61 -3.40
N ALA A 95 3.68 -15.32 -2.22
CA ALA A 95 4.53 -14.17 -2.00
C ALA A 95 5.82 -14.20 -2.82
N ASN A 96 6.17 -13.07 -3.43
CA ASN A 96 7.37 -12.88 -4.26
C ASN A 96 7.41 -13.83 -5.47
N ASP A 97 6.25 -14.15 -6.02
CA ASP A 97 6.18 -14.96 -7.22
C ASP A 97 6.47 -14.15 -8.50
N GLU A 98 6.54 -14.85 -9.60
CA GLU A 98 6.83 -14.26 -10.91
C GLU A 98 5.76 -13.23 -11.33
N ALA A 99 4.48 -13.47 -11.02
CA ALA A 99 3.39 -12.57 -11.35
C ALA A 99 3.52 -11.22 -10.61
N GLN A 100 3.79 -11.26 -9.30
CA GLN A 100 4.00 -10.06 -8.50
C GLN A 100 5.19 -9.25 -9.02
N PHE A 101 6.30 -9.91 -9.30
CA PHE A 101 7.51 -9.21 -9.73
C PHE A 101 7.44 -8.70 -11.17
N ALA A 102 6.74 -9.39 -12.07
CA ALA A 102 6.53 -8.90 -13.42
C ALA A 102 5.65 -7.62 -13.44
N GLU A 103 4.65 -7.54 -12.56
CA GLU A 103 3.89 -6.30 -12.37
C GLU A 103 4.76 -5.19 -11.77
N LEU A 104 5.56 -5.49 -10.75
CA LEU A 104 6.46 -4.54 -10.12
C LEU A 104 7.47 -3.95 -11.14
N ASP A 105 8.04 -4.79 -12.00
CA ASP A 105 8.95 -4.34 -13.06
C ASP A 105 8.25 -3.40 -14.05
N THR A 106 6.98 -3.68 -14.39
CA THR A 106 6.14 -2.78 -15.20
C THR A 106 5.85 -1.46 -14.47
N MET A 107 5.54 -1.51 -13.18
CA MET A 107 5.33 -0.28 -12.38
C MET A 107 6.59 0.59 -12.34
N GLY A 108 7.78 -0.01 -12.31
CA GLY A 108 9.04 0.73 -12.43
C GLY A 108 9.19 1.50 -13.74
N GLU A 109 8.78 0.90 -14.87
CA GLU A 109 8.70 1.60 -16.16
C GLU A 109 7.71 2.78 -16.10
N LEU A 110 6.51 2.53 -15.53
CA LEU A 110 5.44 3.53 -15.45
C LEU A 110 5.82 4.72 -14.54
N VAL A 111 6.61 4.51 -13.50
CA VAL A 111 7.15 5.59 -12.65
C VAL A 111 7.95 6.58 -13.49
N LEU A 112 8.86 6.11 -14.36
CA LEU A 112 9.65 6.97 -15.21
C LEU A 112 8.77 7.76 -16.19
N ARG A 113 7.76 7.12 -16.78
CA ARG A 113 6.79 7.78 -17.67
C ARG A 113 6.00 8.86 -16.95
N ALA A 114 5.56 8.59 -15.70
CA ALA A 114 4.87 9.60 -14.88
C ALA A 114 5.78 10.79 -14.56
N TRP A 115 7.02 10.54 -14.15
CA TRP A 115 7.97 11.60 -13.85
C TRP A 115 8.32 12.45 -15.08
N ASP A 116 8.47 11.84 -16.25
CA ASP A 116 8.68 12.57 -17.52
C ASP A 116 7.52 13.52 -17.86
N LYS A 117 6.32 13.21 -17.35
CA LYS A 117 5.12 14.06 -17.46
C LYS A 117 4.92 15.00 -16.25
N ASN A 118 5.89 15.11 -15.34
CA ASN A 118 5.81 15.88 -14.10
C ASN A 118 4.67 15.44 -13.15
N VAL A 119 4.29 14.17 -13.19
CA VAL A 119 3.32 13.57 -12.27
C VAL A 119 4.05 12.87 -11.13
N GLN A 120 3.72 13.20 -9.89
CA GLN A 120 4.21 12.47 -8.72
C GLN A 120 3.65 11.05 -8.72
N ALA A 121 4.51 10.06 -8.53
CA ALA A 121 4.13 8.66 -8.54
C ALA A 121 4.64 7.94 -7.29
N PHE A 122 3.83 7.03 -6.75
CA PHE A 122 4.23 6.08 -5.74
C PHE A 122 3.68 4.68 -6.08
N ILE A 123 4.30 3.66 -5.51
CA ILE A 123 4.05 2.25 -5.83
C ILE A 123 3.26 1.60 -4.72
N GLU A 124 2.17 0.92 -5.03
CA GLU A 124 1.54 0.01 -4.09
C GLU A 124 2.36 -1.28 -3.93
N GLY A 125 2.36 -1.82 -2.74
CA GLY A 125 3.14 -3.00 -2.38
C GLY A 125 2.29 -4.13 -1.81
N PRO A 126 2.92 -5.30 -1.56
CA PRO A 126 2.24 -6.57 -1.37
C PRO A 126 1.43 -6.63 -0.07
N GLY A 127 0.34 -7.43 -0.13
CA GLY A 127 -0.50 -7.72 1.02
C GLY A 127 0.01 -8.87 1.90
N HIS A 128 0.48 -9.96 1.31
CA HIS A 128 0.90 -11.17 2.04
C HIS A 128 2.34 -11.52 1.71
N VAL A 129 3.25 -11.32 2.68
CA VAL A 129 4.67 -11.70 2.53
C VAL A 129 5.21 -12.20 3.86
N PRO A 130 5.69 -13.45 3.95
CA PRO A 130 6.28 -13.96 5.17
C PRO A 130 7.57 -13.20 5.50
N MET A 131 7.89 -13.06 6.78
CA MET A 131 8.95 -12.18 7.29
C MET A 131 10.29 -12.31 6.56
N HIS A 132 10.70 -13.53 6.23
CA HIS A 132 11.99 -13.80 5.58
C HIS A 132 12.08 -13.30 4.13
N LYS A 133 10.94 -13.04 3.46
CA LYS A 133 10.88 -12.52 2.08
C LYS A 133 10.66 -11.00 2.01
N ILE A 134 10.38 -10.33 3.11
CA ILE A 134 10.07 -8.89 3.13
C ILE A 134 11.26 -8.06 2.64
N LYS A 135 12.48 -8.43 3.05
CA LYS A 135 13.69 -7.71 2.64
C LYS A 135 13.90 -7.78 1.12
N GLU A 136 13.80 -8.96 0.54
CA GLU A 136 13.89 -9.16 -0.91
C GLU A 136 12.84 -8.31 -1.67
N ASN A 137 11.62 -8.27 -1.17
CA ASN A 137 10.53 -7.50 -1.76
C ASN A 137 10.86 -5.98 -1.78
N MET A 138 11.36 -5.45 -0.66
CA MET A 138 11.74 -4.04 -0.55
C MET A 138 12.95 -3.71 -1.43
N GLU A 139 13.99 -4.55 -1.42
CA GLU A 139 15.19 -4.35 -2.23
C GLU A 139 14.87 -4.36 -3.72
N ARG A 140 13.97 -5.25 -4.17
CA ARG A 140 13.53 -5.29 -5.55
C ARG A 140 12.73 -4.04 -5.94
N GLN A 141 11.87 -3.55 -5.06
CA GLN A 141 11.13 -2.30 -5.32
C GLN A 141 12.10 -1.12 -5.47
N ILE A 142 13.05 -0.96 -4.57
CA ILE A 142 14.06 0.10 -4.65
C ILE A 142 14.81 0.03 -5.99
N GLU A 143 15.28 -1.18 -6.38
CA GLU A 143 16.03 -1.37 -7.61
C GLU A 143 15.20 -1.11 -8.86
N LYS A 144 13.98 -1.70 -8.96
CA LYS A 144 13.18 -1.70 -10.17
C LYS A 144 12.32 -0.45 -10.32
N CYS A 145 11.92 0.15 -9.20
CA CYS A 145 11.04 1.32 -9.19
C CYS A 145 11.78 2.64 -8.85
N HIS A 146 13.11 2.65 -8.99
CA HIS A 146 13.93 3.87 -8.91
C HIS A 146 13.79 4.61 -7.57
N ASP A 147 13.64 3.85 -6.46
CA ASP A 147 13.40 4.38 -5.12
C ASP A 147 12.15 5.28 -5.00
N ALA A 148 11.16 5.08 -5.89
CA ALA A 148 9.87 5.74 -5.76
C ALA A 148 9.22 5.36 -4.42
N PRO A 149 8.44 6.28 -3.78
CA PRO A 149 7.79 5.99 -2.50
C PRO A 149 6.98 4.69 -2.57
N PHE A 150 7.18 3.80 -1.60
CA PHE A 150 6.50 2.52 -1.51
C PHE A 150 5.37 2.57 -0.51
N TYR A 151 4.16 2.18 -0.91
CA TYR A 151 2.95 2.14 -0.11
C TYR A 151 2.50 0.70 0.05
N THR A 152 2.66 0.11 1.23
CA THR A 152 2.47 -1.33 1.43
C THR A 152 1.22 -1.65 2.23
N LEU A 153 0.48 -2.67 1.80
CA LEU A 153 -0.64 -3.27 2.52
C LEU A 153 -0.11 -4.34 3.47
N GLY A 154 0.25 -3.97 4.67
CA GLY A 154 0.92 -4.87 5.61
C GLY A 154 2.45 -4.77 5.50
N PRO A 155 3.16 -5.87 5.17
CA PRO A 155 2.62 -7.17 4.76
C PRO A 155 2.05 -8.04 5.89
N ILE A 156 1.04 -8.83 5.56
CA ILE A 156 0.50 -9.90 6.42
C ILE A 156 1.50 -11.06 6.40
N VAL A 157 2.11 -11.36 7.54
CA VAL A 157 3.25 -12.30 7.60
C VAL A 157 2.86 -13.76 7.76
N THR A 158 1.58 -14.02 8.06
CA THR A 158 1.01 -15.37 8.21
C THR A 158 -0.49 -15.32 7.95
N ASP A 159 -1.06 -16.40 7.42
CA ASP A 159 -2.48 -16.48 7.02
C ASP A 159 -3.35 -17.23 8.06
N ILE A 160 -2.79 -17.61 9.22
CA ILE A 160 -3.47 -18.49 10.18
C ILE A 160 -4.44 -17.79 11.14
N ALA A 161 -4.55 -16.47 11.10
CA ALA A 161 -5.21 -15.70 12.16
C ALA A 161 -6.38 -14.82 11.63
N PRO A 162 -7.44 -15.40 11.03
CA PRO A 162 -8.60 -14.63 10.60
C PRO A 162 -9.23 -13.88 11.78
N GLY A 163 -9.57 -12.61 11.59
CA GLY A 163 -10.03 -11.72 12.66
C GLY A 163 -8.90 -11.01 13.42
N TYR A 164 -7.65 -11.39 13.18
CA TYR A 164 -6.44 -10.79 13.77
C TYR A 164 -5.46 -10.29 12.73
N ASP A 165 -5.92 -10.08 11.50
CA ASP A 165 -5.08 -9.65 10.38
C ASP A 165 -4.40 -8.29 10.63
N HIS A 166 -5.02 -7.41 11.42
CA HIS A 166 -4.40 -6.16 11.88
C HIS A 166 -3.13 -6.40 12.71
N ILE A 167 -3.06 -7.50 13.47
CA ILE A 167 -1.87 -7.87 14.24
C ILE A 167 -0.81 -8.52 13.34
N THR A 168 -1.20 -9.52 12.55
CA THR A 168 -0.25 -10.24 11.68
C THR A 168 0.36 -9.32 10.63
N SER A 169 -0.39 -8.35 10.14
CA SER A 169 0.09 -7.34 9.21
C SER A 169 0.95 -6.26 9.88
N ALA A 170 0.67 -5.89 11.14
CA ALA A 170 1.49 -4.91 11.86
C ALA A 170 2.93 -5.40 12.08
N ILE A 171 3.13 -6.71 12.23
CA ILE A 171 4.47 -7.32 12.33
C ILE A 171 5.26 -7.03 11.04
N GLY A 172 4.66 -7.32 9.89
CA GLY A 172 5.27 -7.06 8.59
C GLY A 172 5.42 -5.57 8.28
N ALA A 173 4.42 -4.76 8.66
CA ALA A 173 4.44 -3.31 8.50
C ALA A 173 5.61 -2.67 9.27
N ALA A 174 5.86 -3.10 10.50
CA ALA A 174 7.02 -2.63 11.28
C ALA A 174 8.34 -3.01 10.60
N GLN A 175 8.43 -4.23 10.09
CA GLN A 175 9.64 -4.71 9.43
C GLN A 175 9.89 -4.00 8.09
N ILE A 176 8.89 -3.91 7.21
CA ILE A 176 9.05 -3.25 5.91
C ILE A 176 9.20 -1.74 6.05
N GLY A 177 8.53 -1.14 7.05
CA GLY A 177 8.70 0.25 7.42
C GLY A 177 10.13 0.58 7.86
N TRP A 178 10.75 -0.30 8.64
CA TRP A 178 12.16 -0.20 8.99
C TRP A 178 13.08 -0.29 7.76
N LEU A 179 12.74 -1.12 6.78
CA LEU A 179 13.53 -1.33 5.57
C LEU A 179 13.40 -0.21 4.53
N GLY A 180 12.41 0.70 4.65
CA GLY A 180 12.34 1.87 3.77
C GLY A 180 10.95 2.23 3.23
N THR A 181 9.91 1.44 3.46
CA THR A 181 8.55 1.80 3.04
C THR A 181 8.18 3.21 3.50
N ALA A 182 7.63 4.01 2.60
CA ALA A 182 7.24 5.39 2.83
C ALA A 182 5.86 5.54 3.49
N MET A 183 4.91 4.69 3.10
CA MET A 183 3.53 4.70 3.62
C MET A 183 3.05 3.29 3.94
N LEU A 184 2.25 3.18 4.99
CA LEU A 184 1.65 1.93 5.44
C LEU A 184 0.12 2.01 5.32
N CYS A 185 -0.47 1.12 4.53
CA CYS A 185 -1.92 0.92 4.48
C CYS A 185 -2.34 0.07 5.68
N TYR A 186 -3.25 0.59 6.52
CA TYR A 186 -3.72 -0.18 7.67
C TYR A 186 -4.60 -1.35 7.24
N VAL A 187 -4.56 -2.39 8.05
CA VAL A 187 -5.42 -3.58 7.93
C VAL A 187 -6.31 -3.62 9.16
N THR A 188 -7.57 -4.01 8.98
CA THR A 188 -8.55 -4.11 10.06
C THR A 188 -8.72 -5.56 10.53
N PRO A 189 -9.35 -5.79 11.71
CA PRO A 189 -9.74 -7.14 12.14
C PRO A 189 -10.70 -7.83 11.16
N LYS A 190 -11.38 -7.08 10.30
CA LYS A 190 -12.34 -7.60 9.32
C LYS A 190 -11.73 -7.93 7.95
N GLU A 191 -10.43 -7.72 7.77
CA GLU A 191 -9.76 -8.12 6.52
C GLU A 191 -10.07 -9.58 6.21
N HIS A 192 -10.38 -9.90 4.97
CA HIS A 192 -10.83 -11.22 4.49
C HIS A 192 -12.20 -11.72 5.04
N LEU A 193 -12.85 -11.04 5.97
CA LEU A 193 -14.09 -11.51 6.60
C LEU A 193 -15.32 -10.70 6.20
N ALA A 194 -15.24 -9.36 6.23
CA ALA A 194 -16.37 -8.47 5.95
C ALA A 194 -15.90 -7.03 5.73
N LEU A 195 -16.84 -6.13 5.41
CA LEU A 195 -16.57 -4.69 5.45
C LEU A 195 -16.35 -4.23 6.89
N PRO A 196 -15.30 -3.42 7.16
CA PRO A 196 -15.02 -2.93 8.50
C PRO A 196 -16.04 -1.86 8.93
N ASP A 197 -16.38 -1.85 10.20
CA ASP A 197 -17.08 -0.75 10.84
C ASP A 197 -16.10 0.32 11.38
N LYS A 198 -16.64 1.38 11.99
CA LYS A 198 -15.82 2.48 12.55
C LYS A 198 -14.84 2.01 13.62
N GLU A 199 -15.22 1.03 14.43
CA GLU A 199 -14.35 0.50 15.49
C GLU A 199 -13.23 -0.36 14.91
N ASP A 200 -13.52 -1.18 13.92
CA ASP A 200 -12.52 -1.96 13.19
C ASP A 200 -11.46 -1.05 12.56
N VAL A 201 -11.91 0.04 11.91
CA VAL A 201 -11.01 1.07 11.34
C VAL A 201 -10.15 1.70 12.42
N ARG A 202 -10.76 2.09 13.56
CA ARG A 202 -10.02 2.68 14.69
C ARG A 202 -8.94 1.74 15.20
N VAL A 203 -9.25 0.45 15.38
CA VAL A 203 -8.30 -0.57 15.82
C VAL A 203 -7.17 -0.73 14.80
N GLY A 204 -7.49 -0.84 13.51
CA GLY A 204 -6.50 -0.95 12.44
C GLY A 204 -5.54 0.23 12.41
N VAL A 205 -6.05 1.46 12.45
CA VAL A 205 -5.23 2.69 12.43
C VAL A 205 -4.32 2.77 13.67
N ILE A 206 -4.83 2.45 14.86
CA ILE A 206 -4.00 2.45 16.08
C ILE A 206 -2.87 1.43 15.95
N THR A 207 -3.19 0.21 15.49
CA THR A 207 -2.22 -0.86 15.31
C THR A 207 -1.10 -0.44 14.35
N TYR A 208 -1.44 0.18 13.24
CA TYR A 208 -0.46 0.63 12.25
C TYR A 208 0.37 1.82 12.70
N LYS A 209 -0.18 2.71 13.54
CA LYS A 209 0.63 3.74 14.20
C LYS A 209 1.66 3.17 15.15
N ILE A 210 1.34 2.05 15.82
CA ILE A 210 2.31 1.33 16.66
C ILE A 210 3.39 0.72 15.78
N ALA A 211 3.03 0.07 14.67
CA ALA A 211 3.99 -0.51 13.74
C ALA A 211 4.93 0.56 13.14
N ALA A 212 4.39 1.68 12.68
CA ALA A 212 5.16 2.80 12.14
C ALA A 212 6.12 3.38 13.19
N HIS A 213 5.64 3.57 14.43
CA HIS A 213 6.50 4.04 15.52
C HIS A 213 7.64 3.07 15.85
N ALA A 214 7.38 1.76 15.83
CA ALA A 214 8.42 0.75 15.99
C ALA A 214 9.48 0.81 14.87
N ALA A 215 9.04 1.04 13.63
CA ALA A 215 9.93 1.25 12.49
C ALA A 215 10.77 2.52 12.64
N ASP A 216 10.18 3.62 13.13
CA ASP A 216 10.90 4.87 13.38
C ASP A 216 11.97 4.74 14.46
N LEU A 217 11.68 3.99 15.53
CA LEU A 217 12.69 3.63 16.54
C LEU A 217 13.84 2.84 15.91
N ALA A 218 13.53 1.84 15.09
CA ALA A 218 14.52 0.99 14.44
C ALA A 218 15.39 1.76 13.43
N LYS A 219 14.81 2.76 12.75
CA LYS A 219 15.55 3.69 11.86
C LYS A 219 16.39 4.72 12.61
N GLY A 220 16.25 4.83 13.92
CA GLY A 220 16.96 5.83 14.72
C GLY A 220 16.40 7.25 14.54
N HIS A 221 15.10 7.39 14.22
CA HIS A 221 14.48 8.71 14.08
C HIS A 221 14.61 9.52 15.40
N PRO A 222 15.16 10.75 15.37
CA PRO A 222 15.57 11.47 16.59
C PRO A 222 14.42 11.72 17.60
N GLY A 223 13.20 11.89 17.13
CA GLY A 223 12.03 12.15 17.97
C GLY A 223 11.35 10.91 18.53
N ALA A 224 11.59 9.72 17.97
CA ALA A 224 10.84 8.51 18.31
C ALA A 224 11.09 8.09 19.77
N GLN A 225 12.34 8.01 20.20
CA GLN A 225 12.71 7.54 21.55
C GLN A 225 12.22 8.47 22.67
N VAL A 226 12.03 9.76 22.41
CA VAL A 226 11.60 10.75 23.43
C VAL A 226 10.28 10.35 24.07
N ARG A 227 9.32 9.90 23.25
CA ARG A 227 7.99 9.48 23.71
C ARG A 227 8.06 8.19 24.52
N ASP A 228 8.81 7.20 24.05
CA ASP A 228 9.01 5.94 24.79
C ASP A 228 9.66 6.18 26.13
N ASN A 229 10.67 7.03 26.21
CA ASN A 229 11.34 7.38 27.45
C ASN A 229 10.37 8.05 28.45
N ALA A 230 9.52 8.98 27.98
CA ALA A 230 8.54 9.64 28.83
C ALA A 230 7.53 8.65 29.44
N LEU A 231 7.00 7.75 28.62
CA LEU A 231 6.05 6.71 29.06
C LEU A 231 6.72 5.69 29.99
N SER A 232 7.94 5.26 29.67
CA SER A 232 8.71 4.34 30.51
C SER A 232 9.03 4.96 31.89
N LYS A 233 9.38 6.26 31.92
CA LYS A 233 9.60 6.99 33.17
C LYS A 233 8.31 7.09 33.99
N ALA A 234 7.19 7.44 33.36
CA ALA A 234 5.88 7.47 34.02
C ALA A 234 5.51 6.11 34.63
N ARG A 235 5.81 5.01 33.92
CA ARG A 235 5.63 3.64 34.40
C ARG A 235 6.50 3.33 35.63
N TYR A 236 7.75 3.64 35.56
CA TYR A 236 8.71 3.44 36.65
C TYR A 236 8.32 4.21 37.93
N GLU A 237 7.80 5.44 37.76
CA GLU A 237 7.36 6.32 38.84
C GLU A 237 5.93 6.02 39.32
N PHE A 238 5.27 4.96 38.81
CA PHE A 238 3.89 4.60 39.11
C PHE A 238 2.84 5.69 38.81
N ARG A 239 3.15 6.59 37.90
CA ARG A 239 2.24 7.66 37.43
C ARG A 239 1.31 7.10 36.34
N TRP A 240 0.39 6.21 36.73
CA TRP A 240 -0.49 5.48 35.84
C TRP A 240 -1.35 6.38 34.95
N LYS A 241 -1.82 7.51 35.50
CA LYS A 241 -2.64 8.48 34.75
C LYS A 241 -1.89 9.10 33.58
N ASP A 242 -0.59 9.35 33.75
CA ASP A 242 0.24 9.96 32.71
C ASP A 242 0.46 9.00 31.53
N GLN A 243 0.41 7.69 31.76
CA GLN A 243 0.45 6.69 30.68
C GLN A 243 -0.85 6.64 29.89
N LEU A 244 -1.97 6.96 30.53
CA LEU A 244 -3.31 6.93 29.95
C LEU A 244 -3.78 8.31 29.49
N ASP A 245 -3.00 9.36 29.74
CA ASP A 245 -3.34 10.72 29.28
C ASP A 245 -3.46 10.73 27.76
N ARG A 246 -4.67 11.04 27.31
CA ARG A 246 -5.01 11.10 25.89
C ARG A 246 -4.18 12.10 25.09
N LYS A 247 -3.56 13.08 25.74
CA LYS A 247 -2.67 14.06 25.09
C LYS A 247 -1.26 13.52 24.86
N SER A 248 -0.74 12.72 25.79
CA SER A 248 0.61 12.15 25.70
C SER A 248 0.63 10.76 25.06
N THR A 249 -0.47 9.98 25.15
CA THR A 249 -0.60 8.63 24.61
C THR A 249 -1.39 8.56 23.31
N ARG A 250 -1.87 9.70 22.80
CA ARG A 250 -2.59 9.71 21.52
C ARG A 250 -1.67 9.27 20.39
N LEU A 251 -1.86 8.03 19.98
CA LEU A 251 -1.54 7.55 18.63
C LEU A 251 -2.50 8.18 17.60
N ASN A 252 -3.26 9.20 18.00
CA ASN A 252 -4.22 9.87 17.14
C ASN A 252 -3.53 10.91 16.28
N SER A 253 -3.92 10.90 15.02
CA SER A 253 -3.63 11.94 14.04
C SER A 253 -3.97 13.33 14.56
N SER A 254 -3.31 14.32 14.04
CA SER A 254 -3.48 15.76 14.22
C SER A 254 -4.87 16.34 13.90
N HIS A 255 -5.94 15.55 13.92
CA HIS A 255 -7.32 16.00 13.69
C HIS A 255 -8.11 16.20 14.98
N ASP A 256 -7.50 16.88 15.95
CA ASP A 256 -8.23 17.66 16.98
C ASP A 256 -7.75 19.11 16.94
N SER A 257 -7.84 19.73 15.79
CA SER A 257 -7.93 21.17 15.70
C SER A 257 -9.42 21.51 15.66
N LYS A 258 -9.95 21.85 16.85
CA LYS A 258 -11.18 22.61 17.16
C LYS A 258 -12.44 22.31 16.34
#